data_18df0c6c9ee214a61a60890623ff2b92
#
_entry.id   18df0c6c9ee214a61a60890623ff2b92
#
_cell.length_a   1.000
_cell.length_b   1.000
_cell.length_c   1.000
_cell.angle_alpha   90.00
_cell.angle_beta   90.00
_cell.angle_gamma   90.00
#
_symmetry.space_group_name_H-M   'P 1'
#
loop_
_entity.id
_entity.type
_entity.pdbx_description
1 polymer ?
#
loop_
_entity_poly.entity_id
_entity_poly.type
_entity_poly.pdbx_seq_one_letter_code
_entity_poly.pdbx_strand_id
1 'polypeptide(L)'
;MNEHELKKLLEDRKHLESRTRAYTEKGLIAMSRSHFEIAGHMEKARHNLGFIKAIGSEFNDWKLVVCYYAAYHAALALIISKGFTSKNHDATLCLLMKHFYNSGLSKEDIELLNMFDAEDLLFYVESKQKREDAQYSTKTMFDIKDIEKIRIKTILFVSKAENMIG
;
A
#
# COMPACT_ATOMS: atom_id res chain seq x y z
N MET A 1 3.63 -2.60 9.53
CA MET A 1 4.14 -3.71 10.40
C MET A 1 5.66 -3.75 10.33
N ASN A 2 6.38 -4.26 11.37
CA ASN A 2 7.85 -4.31 11.32
C ASN A 2 8.36 -5.46 10.41
N GLU A 3 9.63 -5.36 9.97
CA GLU A 3 10.23 -6.30 9.01
C GLU A 3 10.30 -7.74 9.53
N HIS A 4 10.55 -7.94 10.82
CA HIS A 4 10.61 -9.26 11.43
C HIS A 4 9.25 -9.97 11.37
N GLU A 5 8.18 -9.26 11.71
CA GLU A 5 6.82 -9.78 11.65
C GLU A 5 6.39 -10.05 10.19
N LEU A 6 6.71 -9.14 9.28
CA LEU A 6 6.43 -9.34 7.85
C LEU A 6 7.10 -10.61 7.32
N LYS A 7 8.40 -10.80 7.61
CA LYS A 7 9.14 -11.99 7.21
C LYS A 7 8.49 -13.26 7.78
N LYS A 8 8.14 -13.25 9.05
CA LYS A 8 7.48 -14.39 9.70
C LYS A 8 6.15 -14.74 9.06
N LEU A 9 5.33 -13.74 8.71
CA LEU A 9 4.05 -13.95 8.03
C LEU A 9 4.20 -14.50 6.60
N LEU A 10 5.29 -14.13 5.90
CA LEU A 10 5.60 -14.65 4.57
C LEU A 10 6.11 -16.11 4.59
N GLU A 11 6.80 -16.53 5.66
CA GLU A 11 7.43 -17.83 5.79
C GLU A 11 6.56 -18.86 6.56
N ASP A 12 5.70 -18.41 7.48
CA ASP A 12 4.86 -19.28 8.33
C ASP A 12 3.36 -19.07 8.03
N ARG A 13 2.81 -19.97 7.22
CA ARG A 13 1.39 -19.94 6.87
C ARG A 13 0.45 -20.07 8.08
N LYS A 14 0.83 -20.86 9.10
CA LYS A 14 0.00 -21.02 10.30
C LYS A 14 -0.05 -19.71 11.09
N HIS A 15 1.09 -19.03 11.18
CA HIS A 15 1.16 -17.71 11.81
C HIS A 15 0.31 -16.69 11.06
N LEU A 16 0.38 -16.66 9.72
CA LEU A 16 -0.46 -15.80 8.87
C LEU A 16 -1.96 -16.07 9.07
N GLU A 17 -2.37 -17.33 9.09
CA GLU A 17 -3.78 -17.72 9.32
C GLU A 17 -4.26 -17.29 10.70
N SER A 18 -3.45 -17.52 11.75
CA SER A 18 -3.75 -17.07 13.12
C SER A 18 -3.91 -15.55 13.21
N ARG A 19 -2.99 -14.81 12.58
CA ARG A 19 -3.03 -13.34 12.56
C ARG A 19 -4.26 -12.80 11.82
N THR A 20 -4.57 -13.40 10.66
CA THR A 20 -5.76 -13.04 9.87
C THR A 20 -7.05 -13.29 10.66
N ARG A 21 -7.13 -14.43 11.37
CA ARG A 21 -8.26 -14.75 12.24
C ARG A 21 -8.43 -13.70 13.35
N ALA A 22 -7.34 -13.34 14.03
CA ALA A 22 -7.38 -12.33 15.08
C ALA A 22 -7.89 -10.96 14.56
N TYR A 23 -7.54 -10.57 13.33
CA TYR A 23 -8.08 -9.35 12.73
C TYR A 23 -9.57 -9.48 12.39
N THR A 24 -10.03 -10.66 11.98
CA THR A 24 -11.46 -10.93 11.74
C THR A 24 -12.26 -10.86 13.04
N GLU A 25 -11.78 -11.49 14.11
CA GLU A 25 -12.41 -11.47 15.45
C GLU A 25 -12.49 -10.05 16.03
N LYS A 26 -11.53 -9.18 15.72
CA LYS A 26 -11.55 -7.75 16.09
C LYS A 26 -12.43 -6.88 15.17
N GLY A 27 -13.08 -7.45 14.17
CA GLY A 27 -13.91 -6.71 13.21
C GLY A 27 -13.12 -5.81 12.25
N LEU A 28 -11.80 -6.01 12.13
CA LEU A 28 -10.92 -5.27 11.20
C LEU A 28 -10.96 -5.85 9.78
N ILE A 29 -11.38 -7.10 9.63
CA ILE A 29 -11.67 -7.77 8.37
C ILE A 29 -13.16 -8.11 8.36
N ALA A 30 -13.84 -7.77 7.27
CA ALA A 30 -15.24 -8.12 7.04
C ALA A 30 -15.43 -8.72 5.63
N MET A 31 -16.58 -9.35 5.41
CA MET A 31 -16.98 -9.82 4.08
C MET A 31 -17.50 -8.66 3.23
N SER A 32 -17.04 -8.57 1.99
CA SER A 32 -17.58 -7.69 0.97
C SER A 32 -17.40 -8.32 -0.41
N ARG A 33 -18.43 -8.24 -1.26
CA ARG A 33 -18.39 -8.75 -2.65
C ARG A 33 -19.05 -7.73 -3.57
N SER A 34 -18.56 -6.51 -3.56
CA SER A 34 -19.11 -5.44 -4.36
C SER A 34 -18.25 -5.22 -5.61
N HIS A 35 -18.75 -5.63 -6.78
CA HIS A 35 -18.12 -5.29 -8.06
C HIS A 35 -17.99 -3.77 -8.26
N PHE A 36 -18.93 -3.00 -7.74
CA PHE A 36 -18.88 -1.55 -7.78
C PHE A 36 -17.70 -1.00 -6.95
N GLU A 37 -17.44 -1.57 -5.77
CA GLU A 37 -16.29 -1.17 -4.93
C GLU A 37 -14.97 -1.56 -5.59
N ILE A 38 -14.87 -2.73 -6.22
CA ILE A 38 -13.68 -3.15 -6.98
C ILE A 38 -13.38 -2.12 -8.06
N ALA A 39 -14.37 -1.80 -8.90
CA ALA A 39 -14.21 -0.84 -9.98
C ALA A 39 -13.83 0.55 -9.45
N GLY A 40 -14.51 1.03 -8.40
CA GLY A 40 -14.22 2.32 -7.77
C GLY A 40 -12.83 2.41 -7.16
N HIS A 41 -12.34 1.35 -6.53
CA HIS A 41 -10.97 1.30 -6.02
C HIS A 41 -9.93 1.28 -7.15
N MET A 42 -10.16 0.53 -8.23
CA MET A 42 -9.27 0.54 -9.39
C MET A 42 -9.26 1.89 -10.12
N GLU A 43 -10.40 2.55 -10.22
CA GLU A 43 -10.49 3.91 -10.76
C GLU A 43 -9.67 4.91 -9.93
N LYS A 44 -9.79 4.86 -8.59
CA LYS A 44 -8.97 5.69 -7.69
C LYS A 44 -7.49 5.39 -7.82
N ALA A 45 -7.10 4.12 -7.95
CA ALA A 45 -5.71 3.75 -8.18
C ALA A 45 -5.16 4.39 -9.46
N ARG A 46 -5.90 4.28 -10.58
CA ARG A 46 -5.54 4.90 -11.87
C ARG A 46 -5.51 6.42 -11.80
N HIS A 47 -6.48 7.04 -11.12
CA HIS A 47 -6.53 8.48 -10.91
C HIS A 47 -5.27 8.98 -10.20
N ASN A 48 -4.88 8.30 -9.11
CA ASN A 48 -3.64 8.61 -8.39
C ASN A 48 -2.38 8.44 -9.28
N LEU A 49 -2.30 7.38 -10.10
CA LEU A 49 -1.19 7.23 -11.05
C LEU A 49 -1.14 8.37 -12.09
N GLY A 50 -2.30 8.86 -12.53
CA GLY A 50 -2.41 10.04 -13.39
C GLY A 50 -1.87 11.29 -12.71
N PHE A 51 -2.21 11.47 -11.43
CA PHE A 51 -1.76 12.61 -10.63
C PHE A 51 -0.24 12.60 -10.39
N ILE A 52 0.38 11.44 -10.15
CA ILE A 52 1.84 11.32 -10.02
C ILE A 52 2.58 11.90 -11.23
N LYS A 53 2.01 11.74 -12.43
CA LYS A 53 2.61 12.30 -13.66
C LYS A 53 2.51 13.83 -13.75
N ALA A 54 1.48 14.40 -13.13
CA ALA A 54 1.22 15.83 -13.15
C ALA A 54 1.95 16.61 -12.05
N ILE A 55 2.38 15.95 -10.96
CA ILE A 55 3.11 16.59 -9.85
C ILE A 55 4.53 16.93 -10.31
N GLY A 56 4.91 18.21 -10.14
CA GLY A 56 6.27 18.69 -10.38
C GLY A 56 7.32 18.05 -9.46
N SER A 57 8.60 18.19 -9.83
CA SER A 57 9.71 17.63 -9.05
C SER A 57 9.90 18.31 -7.70
N GLU A 58 9.42 19.53 -7.55
CA GLU A 58 9.41 20.29 -6.30
C GLU A 58 8.52 19.68 -5.22
N PHE A 59 7.56 18.81 -5.61
CA PHE A 59 6.62 18.13 -4.72
C PHE A 59 6.89 16.62 -4.62
N ASN A 60 8.15 16.22 -4.65
CA ASN A 60 8.53 14.79 -4.63
C ASN A 60 8.00 14.04 -3.40
N ASP A 61 7.88 14.70 -2.26
CA ASP A 61 7.33 14.07 -1.05
C ASP A 61 5.86 13.69 -1.22
N TRP A 62 5.10 14.55 -1.87
CA TRP A 62 3.70 14.29 -2.22
C TRP A 62 3.56 13.14 -3.22
N LYS A 63 4.56 12.93 -4.09
CA LYS A 63 4.56 11.76 -4.98
C LYS A 63 4.54 10.46 -4.20
N LEU A 64 5.25 10.37 -3.07
CA LEU A 64 5.22 9.17 -2.21
C LEU A 64 3.82 8.93 -1.63
N VAL A 65 3.16 9.98 -1.13
CA VAL A 65 1.79 9.89 -0.60
C VAL A 65 0.83 9.39 -1.69
N VAL A 66 0.96 9.92 -2.90
CA VAL A 66 0.10 9.53 -4.02
C VAL A 66 0.41 8.09 -4.49
N CYS A 67 1.70 7.68 -4.49
CA CYS A 67 2.08 6.29 -4.72
C CYS A 67 1.43 5.34 -3.71
N TYR A 68 1.46 5.70 -2.41
CA TYR A 68 0.77 4.94 -1.38
C TYR A 68 -0.71 4.75 -1.70
N TYR A 69 -1.44 5.84 -1.95
CA TYR A 69 -2.88 5.73 -2.22
C TYR A 69 -3.17 4.94 -3.50
N ALA A 70 -2.35 5.07 -4.55
CA ALA A 70 -2.51 4.25 -5.75
C ALA A 70 -2.36 2.76 -5.45
N ALA A 71 -1.28 2.37 -4.75
CA ALA A 71 -1.03 0.98 -4.38
C ALA A 71 -2.09 0.45 -3.40
N TYR A 72 -2.47 1.25 -2.39
CA TYR A 72 -3.44 0.84 -1.37
C TYR A 72 -4.84 0.62 -1.96
N HIS A 73 -5.30 1.49 -2.87
CA HIS A 73 -6.57 1.29 -3.56
C HIS A 73 -6.54 0.03 -4.44
N ALA A 74 -5.45 -0.25 -5.15
CA ALA A 74 -5.31 -1.48 -5.90
C ALA A 74 -5.32 -2.72 -4.98
N ALA A 75 -4.67 -2.64 -3.81
CA ALA A 75 -4.69 -3.67 -2.78
C ALA A 75 -6.11 -3.95 -2.26
N LEU A 76 -6.89 -2.89 -1.98
CA LEU A 76 -8.29 -3.03 -1.56
C LEU A 76 -9.14 -3.69 -2.65
N ALA A 77 -8.98 -3.30 -3.92
CA ALA A 77 -9.68 -3.96 -5.03
C ALA A 77 -9.38 -5.45 -5.10
N LEU A 78 -8.11 -5.85 -4.92
CA LEU A 78 -7.69 -7.26 -4.87
C LEU A 78 -8.38 -8.02 -3.74
N ILE A 79 -8.37 -7.51 -2.50
CA ILE A 79 -9.00 -8.24 -1.37
C ILE A 79 -10.52 -8.33 -1.52
N ILE A 80 -11.16 -7.29 -2.07
CA ILE A 80 -12.61 -7.30 -2.34
C ILE A 80 -12.93 -8.33 -3.44
N SER A 81 -12.08 -8.53 -4.44
CA SER A 81 -12.26 -9.59 -5.45
C SER A 81 -12.28 -11.01 -4.84
N LYS A 82 -11.67 -11.19 -3.67
CA LYS A 82 -11.72 -12.45 -2.89
C LYS A 82 -12.85 -12.47 -1.85
N GLY A 83 -13.69 -11.45 -1.82
CA GLY A 83 -14.84 -11.34 -0.92
C GLY A 83 -14.54 -10.77 0.46
N PHE A 84 -13.46 -10.00 0.62
CA PHE A 84 -13.06 -9.40 1.88
C PHE A 84 -12.89 -7.89 1.75
N THR A 85 -13.12 -7.18 2.84
CA THR A 85 -12.74 -5.78 3.00
C THR A 85 -11.99 -5.58 4.29
N SER A 86 -11.17 -4.54 4.38
CA SER A 86 -10.40 -4.20 5.56
C SER A 86 -10.29 -2.68 5.73
N LYS A 87 -10.31 -2.23 6.98
CA LYS A 87 -10.06 -0.83 7.38
C LYS A 87 -8.72 -0.65 8.07
N ASN A 88 -7.90 -1.69 8.10
CA ASN A 88 -6.60 -1.69 8.76
C ASN A 88 -5.51 -2.13 7.78
N HIS A 89 -4.41 -1.39 7.73
CA HIS A 89 -3.31 -1.63 6.80
C HIS A 89 -2.71 -3.02 6.96
N ASP A 90 -2.37 -3.41 8.19
CA ASP A 90 -1.77 -4.72 8.46
C ASP A 90 -2.74 -5.88 8.16
N ALA A 91 -4.04 -5.69 8.42
CA ALA A 91 -5.06 -6.66 8.06
C ALA A 91 -5.20 -6.82 6.54
N THR A 92 -5.09 -5.72 5.77
CA THR A 92 -5.03 -5.75 4.31
C THR A 92 -3.82 -6.53 3.83
N LEU A 93 -2.63 -6.29 4.39
CA LEU A 93 -1.41 -7.04 4.06
C LEU A 93 -1.57 -8.54 4.35
N CYS A 94 -2.14 -8.92 5.48
CA CYS A 94 -2.41 -10.33 5.79
C CYS A 94 -3.33 -10.99 4.76
N LEU A 95 -4.38 -10.30 4.31
CA LEU A 95 -5.27 -10.81 3.25
C LEU A 95 -4.56 -10.94 1.90
N LEU A 96 -3.73 -9.97 1.52
CA LEU A 96 -2.93 -10.05 0.30
C LEU A 96 -1.94 -11.22 0.34
N MET A 97 -1.21 -11.39 1.45
CA MET A 97 -0.31 -12.53 1.62
C MET A 97 -1.07 -13.85 1.56
N LYS A 98 -2.22 -13.96 2.23
CA LYS A 98 -3.02 -15.19 2.27
C LYS A 98 -3.55 -15.61 0.90
N HIS A 99 -3.99 -14.65 0.08
CA HIS A 99 -4.75 -14.94 -1.14
C HIS A 99 -3.96 -14.76 -2.44
N PHE A 100 -2.86 -14.00 -2.42
CA PHE A 100 -2.17 -13.60 -3.63
C PHE A 100 -0.65 -13.80 -3.61
N TYR A 101 -0.02 -13.96 -2.43
CA TYR A 101 1.41 -14.22 -2.36
C TYR A 101 1.75 -15.54 -3.05
N ASN A 102 2.75 -15.54 -3.90
CA ASN A 102 3.15 -16.66 -4.79
C ASN A 102 2.08 -17.10 -5.83
N SER A 103 0.95 -16.40 -5.91
CA SER A 103 -0.08 -16.67 -6.91
C SER A 103 -0.42 -15.46 -7.79
N GLY A 104 0.51 -14.49 -7.85
CA GLY A 104 0.39 -13.24 -8.62
C GLY A 104 1.17 -12.10 -8.00
N LEU A 105 1.25 -12.02 -6.65
CA LEU A 105 2.09 -11.06 -5.95
C LEU A 105 3.40 -11.69 -5.49
N SER A 106 4.49 -10.95 -5.66
CA SER A 106 5.83 -11.29 -5.16
C SER A 106 6.06 -10.73 -3.75
N LYS A 107 7.19 -11.11 -3.14
CA LYS A 107 7.63 -10.54 -1.88
C LYS A 107 7.82 -9.03 -1.98
N GLU A 108 8.40 -8.55 -3.08
CA GLU A 108 8.65 -7.14 -3.34
C GLU A 108 7.35 -6.32 -3.44
N ASP A 109 6.26 -6.93 -3.93
CA ASP A 109 4.93 -6.29 -3.97
C ASP A 109 4.37 -6.11 -2.55
N ILE A 110 4.55 -7.09 -1.69
CA ILE A 110 4.14 -7.04 -0.27
C ILE A 110 5.01 -6.03 0.51
N GLU A 111 6.33 -6.05 0.28
CA GLU A 111 7.27 -5.11 0.91
C GLU A 111 6.98 -3.66 0.48
N LEU A 112 6.63 -3.42 -0.79
CA LEU A 112 6.21 -2.10 -1.27
C LEU A 112 5.03 -1.57 -0.44
N LEU A 113 3.99 -2.38 -0.26
CA LEU A 113 2.83 -1.97 0.53
C LEU A 113 3.16 -1.80 2.01
N ASN A 114 3.98 -2.69 2.59
CA ASN A 114 4.37 -2.61 4.00
C ASN A 114 5.23 -1.38 4.32
N MET A 115 5.99 -0.89 3.34
CA MET A 115 6.79 0.33 3.49
C MET A 115 5.91 1.57 3.69
N PHE A 116 4.68 1.53 3.21
CA PHE A 116 3.73 2.61 3.29
C PHE A 116 2.82 2.46 4.52
N ASP A 117 3.18 3.09 5.63
CA ASP A 117 2.22 3.41 6.67
C ASP A 117 1.67 4.82 6.42
N ALA A 118 0.34 4.94 6.30
CA ALA A 118 -0.29 6.21 5.95
C ALA A 118 0.00 7.30 7.00
N GLU A 119 0.02 6.92 8.28
CA GLU A 119 0.28 7.86 9.37
C GLU A 119 1.75 8.32 9.35
N ASP A 120 2.68 7.41 9.11
CA ASP A 120 4.12 7.72 9.00
C ASP A 120 4.41 8.61 7.80
N LEU A 121 3.77 8.38 6.65
CA LEU A 121 3.94 9.20 5.45
C LEU A 121 3.38 10.61 5.63
N LEU A 122 2.17 10.74 6.16
CA LEU A 122 1.57 12.05 6.44
C LEU A 122 2.37 12.81 7.49
N PHE A 123 2.78 12.15 8.57
CA PHE A 123 3.65 12.73 9.58
C PHE A 123 4.99 13.20 9.00
N TYR A 124 5.55 12.45 8.05
CA TYR A 124 6.78 12.82 7.35
C TYR A 124 6.61 14.11 6.53
N VAL A 125 5.54 14.18 5.71
CA VAL A 125 5.26 15.38 4.90
C VAL A 125 5.02 16.59 5.77
N GLU A 126 4.17 16.47 6.80
CA GLU A 126 3.90 17.56 7.75
C GLU A 126 5.13 17.98 8.57
N SER A 127 5.95 17.00 8.99
CA SER A 127 7.17 17.26 9.75
C SER A 127 8.22 17.98 8.91
N LYS A 128 8.31 17.67 7.60
CA LYS A 128 9.19 18.38 6.68
C LYS A 128 8.75 19.82 6.53
N GLN A 129 7.46 20.08 6.31
CA GLN A 129 6.91 21.42 6.18
C GLN A 129 7.19 22.27 7.44
N LYS A 130 6.95 21.71 8.64
CA LYS A 130 7.28 22.36 9.91
C LYS A 130 8.79 22.58 10.14
N ARG A 131 9.66 21.73 9.56
CA ARG A 131 11.13 21.85 9.68
C ARG A 131 11.71 22.83 8.68
N GLU A 132 11.14 22.96 7.50
CA GLU A 132 11.51 23.99 6.52
C GLU A 132 11.19 25.39 7.08
N ASP A 133 10.05 25.53 7.77
CA ASP A 133 9.68 26.76 8.50
C ASP A 133 10.62 27.04 9.69
N ALA A 134 11.24 26.00 10.29
CA ALA A 134 12.13 26.11 11.46
C ALA A 134 13.63 26.20 11.14
N GLN A 135 14.07 26.32 9.89
CA GLN A 135 15.47 26.44 9.42
C GLN A 135 16.46 25.31 9.85
N TYR A 136 16.02 24.14 10.30
CA TYR A 136 16.93 23.17 10.93
C TYR A 136 16.82 21.72 10.45
N SER A 137 16.67 21.40 9.18
CA SER A 137 17.07 20.06 8.70
C SER A 137 17.10 19.93 7.19
N THR A 138 18.28 19.61 6.63
CA THR A 138 18.51 19.35 5.20
C THR A 138 18.43 17.86 4.82
N LYS A 139 17.96 16.98 5.71
CA LYS A 139 17.84 15.55 5.40
C LYS A 139 16.44 15.24 4.87
N THR A 140 16.34 15.08 3.55
CA THR A 140 15.23 14.37 2.91
C THR A 140 15.36 12.88 3.25
N MET A 141 14.31 12.25 3.76
CA MET A 141 14.31 10.84 4.16
C MET A 141 14.39 9.91 2.94
N PHE A 142 14.06 10.42 1.75
CA PHE A 142 14.12 9.68 0.49
C PHE A 142 14.89 10.48 -0.56
N ASP A 143 15.89 9.83 -1.20
CA ASP A 143 16.53 10.36 -2.40
C ASP A 143 15.52 10.38 -3.56
N ILE A 144 15.66 11.34 -4.47
CA ILE A 144 14.87 11.44 -5.71
C ILE A 144 14.90 10.12 -6.48
N LYS A 145 16.04 9.42 -6.51
CA LYS A 145 16.18 8.10 -7.13
C LYS A 145 15.31 7.02 -6.47
N ASP A 146 15.15 7.09 -5.16
CA ASP A 146 14.32 6.13 -4.43
C ASP A 146 12.83 6.39 -4.65
N ILE A 147 12.43 7.66 -4.73
CA ILE A 147 11.06 8.06 -5.10
C ILE A 147 10.70 7.54 -6.50
N GLU A 148 11.62 7.65 -7.47
CA GLU A 148 11.39 7.15 -8.82
C GLU A 148 11.26 5.62 -8.86
N LYS A 149 12.09 4.89 -8.11
CA LYS A 149 11.96 3.42 -7.96
C LYS A 149 10.60 3.04 -7.36
N ILE A 150 10.17 3.74 -6.32
CA ILE A 150 8.87 3.51 -5.68
C ILE A 150 7.74 3.77 -6.68
N ARG A 151 7.81 4.87 -7.44
CA ARG A 151 6.84 5.18 -8.49
C ARG A 151 6.71 4.06 -9.52
N ILE A 152 7.84 3.54 -10.03
CA ILE A 152 7.85 2.44 -10.99
C ILE A 152 7.24 1.17 -10.37
N LYS A 153 7.64 0.81 -9.15
CA LYS A 153 7.06 -0.35 -8.43
C LYS A 153 5.56 -0.21 -8.23
N THR A 154 5.10 1.00 -7.89
CA THR A 154 3.66 1.28 -7.72
C THR A 154 2.89 1.09 -9.03
N ILE A 155 3.40 1.59 -10.16
CA ILE A 155 2.77 1.41 -11.48
C ILE A 155 2.68 -0.09 -11.81
N LEU A 156 3.76 -0.84 -11.59
CA LEU A 156 3.79 -2.28 -11.85
C LEU A 156 2.82 -3.04 -10.95
N PHE A 157 2.73 -2.67 -9.67
CA PHE A 157 1.78 -3.27 -8.73
C PHE A 157 0.32 -3.04 -9.15
N VAL A 158 -0.04 -1.80 -9.50
CA VAL A 158 -1.40 -1.47 -9.96
C VAL A 158 -1.74 -2.24 -11.24
N SER A 159 -0.81 -2.32 -12.20
CA SER A 159 -1.01 -3.09 -13.43
C SER A 159 -1.19 -4.59 -13.16
N LYS A 160 -0.42 -5.17 -12.23
CA LYS A 160 -0.61 -6.56 -11.79
C LYS A 160 -2.00 -6.75 -11.17
N ALA A 161 -2.44 -5.85 -10.30
CA ALA A 161 -3.75 -5.91 -9.67
C ALA A 161 -4.88 -5.88 -10.71
N GLU A 162 -4.79 -5.02 -11.72
CA GLU A 162 -5.74 -4.97 -12.84
C GLU A 162 -5.84 -6.32 -13.56
N ASN A 163 -4.69 -6.91 -13.92
CA ASN A 163 -4.64 -8.19 -14.62
C ASN A 163 -5.16 -9.37 -13.77
N MET A 164 -5.13 -9.26 -12.45
CA MET A 164 -5.59 -10.33 -11.54
C MET A 164 -7.09 -10.23 -11.22
N ILE A 165 -7.69 -9.06 -11.42
CA ILE A 165 -9.11 -8.79 -11.18
C ILE A 165 -9.93 -9.03 -12.46
N GLY A 166 -9.39 -8.66 -13.62
CA GLY A 166 -10.01 -8.73 -14.94
C GLY A 166 -10.19 -10.09 -15.45
#